data_fc6be935596047644e171ff72ae44ab8
#
_entry.id   fc6be935596047644e171ff72ae44ab8
#
_cell.length_a   1.000
_cell.length_b   1.000
_cell.length_c   1.000
_cell.angle_alpha   90.00
_cell.angle_beta   90.00
_cell.angle_gamma   90.00
#
_symmetry.space_group_name_H-M   'P 1'
#
loop_
_entity.id
_entity.type
_entity.pdbx_description
1 polymer ?
#
loop_
_entity_poly.entity_id
_entity_poly.type
_entity_poly.pdbx_seq_one_letter_code
_entity_poly.pdbx_strand_id
1 'polypeptide(L)'
;MAQTSTTLIAGIMIALVIGAAIGWFVYPAMNPTPSLEDYVSKASYNQLKAESDAAKAQLATAQAEIEELTKPKKVGLILATGGLGDKSFNDISFAGCQMAKDKLGVDFDYVEPNAIAEYEGFQRDFAMTGDYILIICIAFDQAEALSIVAAEYPEQNFALVDMVVNNTNVASLTFRANEGSFLVGVTAGMMTETGKVGFVGGMDIPLIRDFFEGYEAGAKWANPNVVVSAPVFVGAWADPTKGKELATTLIEQGNDAIYSAAGKSGLGALEAAHEEGVMAFGVDLCQDYLYPEMVGSMTKRVDEAVYEMILDALVGKFKGGFYSGGIKEKWVGMCRLPEEEPLWEELFKFKHQPLPADVLNKVKEARDGILSGEITVPTGYD
;
A
#
# COMPACT_ATOMS: atom_id res chain seq x y z
N MET A 1 13.23 -0.61 29.54
CA MET A 1 13.66 -0.07 30.86
C MET A 1 13.40 1.43 31.03
N ALA A 2 12.83 2.15 30.06
CA ALA A 2 12.50 3.59 30.20
C ALA A 2 11.06 3.85 30.73
N GLN A 3 10.18 2.88 30.69
CA GLN A 3 8.77 3.04 31.13
C GLN A 3 8.58 3.07 32.66
N THR A 4 9.54 2.56 33.43
CA THR A 4 9.44 2.50 34.92
C THR A 4 9.83 3.79 35.62
N SER A 5 10.58 4.68 34.96
CA SER A 5 11.02 5.93 35.60
C SER A 5 9.97 7.05 35.55
N THR A 6 9.19 7.14 34.50
CA THR A 6 8.16 8.19 34.30
C THR A 6 6.96 7.97 35.22
N THR A 7 6.54 6.73 35.42
CA THR A 7 5.43 6.36 36.31
C THR A 7 5.80 6.58 37.80
N LEU A 8 7.07 6.39 38.14
CA LEU A 8 7.55 6.60 39.52
C LEU A 8 7.62 8.07 39.86
N ILE A 9 8.05 8.95 38.94
CA ILE A 9 8.15 10.40 39.13
C ILE A 9 6.75 11.03 39.22
N ALA A 10 5.81 10.60 38.35
CA ALA A 10 4.41 11.03 38.43
C ALA A 10 3.75 10.62 39.76
N GLY A 11 4.02 9.40 40.25
CA GLY A 11 3.49 8.90 41.52
C GLY A 11 4.00 9.67 42.74
N ILE A 12 5.27 10.07 42.74
CA ILE A 12 5.89 10.85 43.86
C ILE A 12 5.36 12.29 43.85
N MET A 13 5.15 12.91 42.71
CA MET A 13 4.61 14.27 42.60
C MET A 13 3.14 14.33 43.05
N ILE A 14 2.31 13.34 42.69
CA ILE A 14 0.93 13.24 43.16
C ILE A 14 0.86 13.02 44.69
N ALA A 15 1.75 12.21 45.27
CA ALA A 15 1.79 11.97 46.71
C ALA A 15 2.17 13.22 47.51
N LEU A 16 3.06 14.09 47.00
CA LEU A 16 3.44 15.36 47.65
C LEU A 16 2.31 16.39 47.59
N VAL A 17 1.53 16.45 46.52
CA VAL A 17 0.39 17.38 46.38
C VAL A 17 -0.79 16.92 47.27
N ILE A 18 -1.05 15.59 47.34
CA ILE A 18 -2.11 15.04 48.21
C ILE A 18 -1.73 15.13 49.70
N GLY A 19 -0.45 14.92 50.04
CA GLY A 19 0.04 15.06 51.42
C GLY A 19 -0.10 16.48 51.97
N ALA A 20 0.12 17.48 51.15
CA ALA A 20 -0.11 18.89 51.51
C ALA A 20 -1.59 19.25 51.69
N ALA A 21 -2.50 18.58 50.93
CA ALA A 21 -3.95 18.83 50.99
C ALA A 21 -4.61 18.14 52.21
N ILE A 22 -4.10 16.97 52.67
CA ILE A 22 -4.69 16.19 53.77
C ILE A 22 -4.28 16.75 55.14
N GLY A 23 -3.12 17.41 55.24
CA GLY A 23 -2.66 18.09 56.50
C GLY A 23 -3.56 19.25 56.97
N TRP A 24 -4.51 19.66 56.16
CA TRP A 24 -5.35 20.83 56.38
C TRP A 24 -6.72 20.54 56.99
N PHE A 25 -7.10 19.30 57.17
CA PHE A 25 -8.48 18.97 57.59
C PHE A 25 -8.66 18.66 59.08
N VAL A 26 -7.65 18.81 59.93
CA VAL A 26 -7.77 18.51 61.38
C VAL A 26 -7.25 19.66 62.22
N TYR A 27 -7.91 20.84 62.21
CA TYR A 27 -7.88 21.78 63.31
C TYR A 27 -9.23 22.46 63.52
N PRO A 28 -9.79 22.47 64.69
CA PRO A 28 -11.17 22.93 64.90
C PRO A 28 -11.27 24.47 64.86
N ALA A 29 -12.39 24.90 64.24
CA ALA A 29 -12.79 26.30 64.11
C ALA A 29 -13.02 26.95 65.44
N MET A 30 -12.05 27.77 65.95
CA MET A 30 -12.29 28.73 66.99
C MET A 30 -11.40 29.99 66.93
N ASN A 31 -10.67 30.21 65.87
CA ASN A 31 -10.01 31.51 65.57
C ASN A 31 -9.99 31.76 64.12
N PRO A 32 -9.99 33.00 63.61
CA PRO A 32 -9.78 33.19 62.14
C PRO A 32 -8.48 32.49 61.80
N THR A 33 -8.60 31.46 60.93
CA THR A 33 -7.45 30.68 60.44
C THR A 33 -6.45 31.69 59.86
N PRO A 34 -5.25 31.79 60.40
CA PRO A 34 -4.23 32.67 59.84
C PRO A 34 -4.01 32.25 58.39
N SER A 35 -3.88 33.22 57.51
CA SER A 35 -3.54 32.93 56.13
C SER A 35 -2.13 32.31 56.07
N LEU A 36 -1.83 31.50 55.05
CA LEU A 36 -0.44 30.99 54.86
C LEU A 36 0.57 32.14 54.82
N GLU A 37 0.16 33.34 54.47
CA GLU A 37 0.97 34.57 54.46
C GLU A 37 1.39 34.98 55.83
N ASP A 38 0.66 34.60 56.91
CA ASP A 38 0.97 34.93 58.32
C ASP A 38 2.06 34.02 58.91
N TYR A 39 2.35 32.87 58.32
CA TYR A 39 3.37 31.92 58.81
C TYR A 39 4.67 31.92 57.98
N VAL A 40 4.67 32.44 56.76
CA VAL A 40 5.85 32.55 55.90
C VAL A 40 6.02 33.99 55.45
N SER A 41 7.25 34.39 55.24
CA SER A 41 7.49 35.72 54.68
C SER A 41 6.84 35.87 53.35
N LYS A 42 6.34 37.04 53.02
CA LYS A 42 5.73 37.35 51.74
C LYS A 42 6.62 36.96 50.54
N ALA A 43 7.94 37.03 50.72
CA ALA A 43 8.93 36.58 49.75
C ALA A 43 8.89 35.06 49.56
N SER A 44 8.87 34.29 50.67
CA SER A 44 8.79 32.82 50.63
C SER A 44 7.45 32.32 50.04
N TYR A 45 6.34 33.01 50.39
CA TYR A 45 5.03 32.71 49.82
C TYR A 45 5.01 32.93 48.28
N ASN A 46 5.55 34.08 47.84
CA ASN A 46 5.62 34.37 46.39
C ASN A 46 6.54 33.40 45.66
N GLN A 47 7.64 32.95 46.27
CA GLN A 47 8.51 31.94 45.69
C GLN A 47 7.81 30.59 45.55
N LEU A 48 7.16 30.10 46.62
CA LEU A 48 6.39 28.84 46.61
C LEU A 48 5.25 28.89 45.62
N LYS A 49 4.58 30.03 45.48
CA LYS A 49 3.53 30.24 44.48
C LYS A 49 4.10 30.16 43.06
N ALA A 50 5.23 30.81 42.79
CA ALA A 50 5.89 30.75 41.49
C ALA A 50 6.36 29.33 41.14
N GLU A 51 6.92 28.59 42.12
CA GLU A 51 7.31 27.19 41.98
C GLU A 51 6.09 26.28 41.69
N SER A 52 4.97 26.51 42.41
CA SER A 52 3.70 25.79 42.16
C SER A 52 3.14 26.06 40.76
N ASP A 53 3.15 27.32 40.32
CA ASP A 53 2.63 27.69 38.99
C ASP A 53 3.54 27.14 37.88
N ALA A 54 4.85 27.15 38.10
CA ALA A 54 5.80 26.49 37.17
C ALA A 54 5.59 24.96 37.09
N ALA A 55 5.39 24.31 38.26
CA ALA A 55 5.11 22.87 38.29
C ALA A 55 3.78 22.50 37.60
N LYS A 56 2.73 23.33 37.74
CA LYS A 56 1.46 23.16 37.05
C LYS A 56 1.63 23.31 35.54
N ALA A 57 2.42 24.28 35.08
CA ALA A 57 2.70 24.45 33.66
C ALA A 57 3.45 23.24 33.08
N GLN A 58 4.46 22.74 33.81
CA GLN A 58 5.18 21.51 33.40
C GLN A 58 4.27 20.28 33.36
N LEU A 59 3.36 20.14 34.34
CA LEU A 59 2.39 19.04 34.37
C LEU A 59 1.43 19.10 33.17
N ALA A 60 0.93 20.29 32.84
CA ALA A 60 0.06 20.50 31.71
C ALA A 60 0.77 20.14 30.36
N THR A 61 2.04 20.54 30.25
CA THR A 61 2.87 20.18 29.09
C THR A 61 3.07 18.66 28.99
N ALA A 62 3.42 18.02 30.09
CA ALA A 62 3.62 16.57 30.14
C ALA A 62 2.31 15.80 29.87
N GLN A 63 1.18 16.32 30.35
CA GLN A 63 -0.14 15.71 30.04
C GLN A 63 -0.49 15.82 28.56
N ALA A 64 -0.26 16.96 27.93
CA ALA A 64 -0.47 17.14 26.49
C ALA A 64 0.46 16.22 25.67
N GLU A 65 1.71 16.06 26.10
CA GLU A 65 2.66 15.15 25.46
C GLU A 65 2.23 13.67 25.59
N ILE A 66 1.72 13.28 26.76
CA ILE A 66 1.16 11.94 26.98
C ILE A 66 -0.08 11.71 26.11
N GLU A 67 -0.97 12.70 26.02
CA GLU A 67 -2.17 12.63 25.18
C GLU A 67 -1.79 12.43 23.71
N GLU A 68 -0.83 13.18 23.20
CA GLU A 68 -0.33 13.02 21.83
C GLU A 68 0.33 11.65 21.60
N LEU A 69 1.15 11.18 22.55
CA LEU A 69 1.81 9.88 22.47
C LEU A 69 0.85 8.69 22.58
N THR A 70 -0.30 8.88 23.19
CA THR A 70 -1.34 7.85 23.39
C THR A 70 -2.47 7.93 22.36
N LYS A 71 -2.48 8.96 21.53
CA LYS A 71 -3.46 9.10 20.44
C LYS A 71 -3.37 7.90 19.50
N PRO A 72 -4.49 7.23 19.20
CA PRO A 72 -4.48 6.11 18.24
C PRO A 72 -3.87 6.54 16.92
N LYS A 73 -2.91 5.78 16.43
CA LYS A 73 -2.30 6.04 15.12
C LYS A 73 -3.21 5.51 14.03
N LYS A 74 -3.54 6.34 13.05
CA LYS A 74 -4.42 6.00 11.93
C LYS A 74 -3.75 6.29 10.59
N VAL A 75 -4.20 5.56 9.57
CA VAL A 75 -3.84 5.75 8.17
C VAL A 75 -5.11 6.08 7.36
N GLY A 76 -5.00 7.01 6.43
CA GLY A 76 -6.04 7.28 5.43
C GLY A 76 -5.70 6.54 4.14
N LEU A 77 -6.66 5.81 3.55
CA LEU A 77 -6.50 5.14 2.27
C LEU A 77 -7.53 5.67 1.27
N ILE A 78 -7.05 6.21 0.15
CA ILE A 78 -7.89 6.69 -0.95
C ILE A 78 -7.67 5.74 -2.13
N LEU A 79 -8.66 4.89 -2.38
CA LEU A 79 -8.59 3.89 -3.44
C LEU A 79 -8.69 4.51 -4.84
N ALA A 80 -8.31 3.75 -5.86
CA ALA A 80 -8.53 4.11 -7.25
C ALA A 80 -10.02 4.00 -7.63
N THR A 81 -10.44 4.73 -8.65
CA THR A 81 -11.75 4.52 -9.26
C THR A 81 -11.94 3.06 -9.68
N GLY A 82 -13.16 2.52 -9.48
CA GLY A 82 -13.42 1.09 -9.62
C GLY A 82 -13.60 0.35 -8.31
N GLY A 83 -13.01 0.86 -7.22
CA GLY A 83 -13.23 0.43 -5.85
C GLY A 83 -12.85 -1.02 -5.56
N LEU A 84 -13.26 -1.49 -4.38
CA LEU A 84 -13.00 -2.86 -3.91
C LEU A 84 -13.75 -3.91 -4.74
N GLY A 85 -13.27 -5.15 -4.67
CA GLY A 85 -13.82 -6.29 -5.38
C GLY A 85 -13.31 -6.41 -6.82
N ASP A 86 -12.23 -5.72 -7.16
CA ASP A 86 -11.55 -5.87 -8.46
C ASP A 86 -10.68 -7.14 -8.52
N LYS A 87 -10.45 -7.80 -7.40
CA LYS A 87 -9.54 -8.94 -7.24
C LYS A 87 -8.13 -8.66 -7.78
N SER A 88 -7.71 -7.40 -7.70
CA SER A 88 -6.51 -6.87 -8.32
C SER A 88 -5.98 -5.69 -7.48
N PHE A 89 -5.76 -4.53 -8.11
CA PHE A 89 -5.05 -3.37 -7.61
C PHE A 89 -5.64 -2.71 -6.35
N ASN A 90 -6.97 -2.50 -6.30
CA ASN A 90 -7.60 -1.92 -5.11
C ASN A 90 -7.63 -2.92 -3.95
N ASP A 91 -7.95 -4.19 -4.22
CA ASP A 91 -8.02 -5.23 -3.19
C ASP A 91 -6.63 -5.47 -2.54
N ILE A 92 -5.53 -5.51 -3.34
CA ILE A 92 -4.18 -5.67 -2.78
C ILE A 92 -3.71 -4.43 -2.02
N SER A 93 -4.09 -3.24 -2.46
CA SER A 93 -3.78 -1.99 -1.76
C SER A 93 -4.46 -1.94 -0.39
N PHE A 94 -5.73 -2.32 -0.33
CA PHE A 94 -6.48 -2.46 0.91
C PHE A 94 -5.86 -3.52 1.83
N ALA A 95 -5.41 -4.64 1.27
CA ALA A 95 -4.76 -5.71 2.03
C ALA A 95 -3.49 -5.23 2.75
N GLY A 96 -2.74 -4.28 2.19
CA GLY A 96 -1.58 -3.67 2.84
C GLY A 96 -1.94 -2.92 4.12
N CYS A 97 -3.01 -2.12 4.10
CA CYS A 97 -3.55 -1.45 5.29
C CYS A 97 -4.10 -2.46 6.31
N GLN A 98 -4.81 -3.50 5.86
CA GLN A 98 -5.29 -4.56 6.73
C GLN A 98 -4.13 -5.31 7.40
N MET A 99 -3.05 -5.59 6.67
CA MET A 99 -1.84 -6.20 7.22
C MET A 99 -1.19 -5.32 8.29
N ALA A 100 -1.14 -4.00 8.08
CA ALA A 100 -0.65 -3.06 9.09
C ALA A 100 -1.55 -3.03 10.33
N LYS A 101 -2.86 -3.10 10.18
CA LYS A 101 -3.80 -3.21 11.29
C LYS A 101 -3.54 -4.47 12.10
N ASP A 102 -3.42 -5.62 11.44
CA ASP A 102 -3.29 -6.93 12.10
C ASP A 102 -1.92 -7.11 12.77
N LYS A 103 -0.84 -6.63 12.14
CA LYS A 103 0.53 -6.84 12.62
C LYS A 103 1.07 -5.70 13.50
N LEU A 104 0.65 -4.45 13.25
CA LEU A 104 1.17 -3.26 13.91
C LEU A 104 0.16 -2.58 14.84
N GLY A 105 -1.14 -2.95 14.76
CA GLY A 105 -2.21 -2.34 15.52
C GLY A 105 -2.55 -0.91 15.05
N VAL A 106 -2.25 -0.57 13.80
CA VAL A 106 -2.55 0.73 13.19
C VAL A 106 -3.92 0.66 12.54
N ASP A 107 -4.88 1.44 13.04
CA ASP A 107 -6.19 1.53 12.39
C ASP A 107 -6.12 2.35 11.10
N PHE A 108 -7.09 2.13 10.21
CA PHE A 108 -7.21 2.92 8.99
C PHE A 108 -8.66 3.20 8.63
N ASP A 109 -8.86 4.35 7.99
CA ASP A 109 -10.10 4.73 7.34
C ASP A 109 -9.86 4.71 5.82
N TYR A 110 -10.88 4.38 5.02
CA TYR A 110 -10.73 4.36 3.57
C TYR A 110 -11.94 4.96 2.86
N VAL A 111 -11.72 5.41 1.63
CA VAL A 111 -12.76 5.91 0.73
C VAL A 111 -12.62 5.27 -0.65
N GLU A 112 -13.75 5.09 -1.31
CA GLU A 112 -13.87 4.56 -2.68
C GLU A 112 -14.41 5.65 -3.61
N PRO A 113 -13.54 6.49 -4.24
CA PRO A 113 -13.96 7.52 -5.16
C PRO A 113 -14.65 6.95 -6.40
N ASN A 114 -15.72 7.59 -6.83
CA ASN A 114 -16.45 7.22 -8.06
C ASN A 114 -15.91 7.92 -9.31
N ALA A 115 -15.19 9.03 -9.11
CA ALA A 115 -14.64 9.83 -10.19
C ALA A 115 -13.32 10.50 -9.77
N ILE A 116 -12.44 10.74 -10.75
CA ILE A 116 -11.14 11.42 -10.56
C ILE A 116 -11.32 12.79 -9.89
N ALA A 117 -12.40 13.52 -10.22
CA ALA A 117 -12.69 14.84 -9.63
C ALA A 117 -12.92 14.82 -8.11
N GLU A 118 -13.15 13.66 -7.49
CA GLU A 118 -13.36 13.54 -6.06
C GLU A 118 -12.04 13.40 -5.26
N TYR A 119 -10.94 13.03 -5.91
CA TYR A 119 -9.67 12.75 -5.24
C TYR A 119 -9.16 13.91 -4.40
N GLU A 120 -9.13 15.13 -4.97
CA GLU A 120 -8.64 16.32 -4.27
C GLU A 120 -9.44 16.59 -2.99
N GLY A 121 -10.78 16.43 -3.06
CA GLY A 121 -11.67 16.59 -1.90
C GLY A 121 -11.31 15.60 -0.79
N PHE A 122 -11.22 14.31 -1.10
CA PHE A 122 -10.88 13.28 -0.11
C PHE A 122 -9.46 13.43 0.46
N GLN A 123 -8.47 13.77 -0.39
CA GLN A 123 -7.11 14.03 0.06
C GLN A 123 -7.06 15.20 1.07
N ARG A 124 -7.78 16.29 0.77
CA ARG A 124 -7.87 17.47 1.64
C ARG A 124 -8.64 17.16 2.91
N ASP A 125 -9.76 16.44 2.83
CA ASP A 125 -10.58 16.07 3.98
C ASP A 125 -9.76 15.23 4.98
N PHE A 126 -9.02 14.25 4.51
CA PHE A 126 -8.14 13.45 5.38
C PHE A 126 -7.01 14.31 5.97
N ALA A 127 -6.33 15.12 5.17
CA ALA A 127 -5.21 15.94 5.64
C ALA A 127 -5.65 17.00 6.68
N MET A 128 -6.84 17.57 6.50
CA MET A 128 -7.37 18.62 7.39
C MET A 128 -7.66 18.13 8.80
N THR A 129 -7.94 16.83 8.99
CA THR A 129 -8.22 16.27 10.33
C THR A 129 -6.98 16.27 11.22
N GLY A 130 -5.79 16.12 10.66
CA GLY A 130 -4.54 15.92 11.41
C GLY A 130 -4.46 14.59 12.18
N ASP A 131 -5.36 13.64 11.91
CA ASP A 131 -5.46 12.36 12.63
C ASP A 131 -4.61 11.25 12.02
N TYR A 132 -4.15 11.44 10.78
CA TYR A 132 -3.46 10.40 10.03
C TYR A 132 -1.94 10.57 10.06
N ILE A 133 -1.23 9.50 10.42
CA ILE A 133 0.25 9.48 10.35
C ILE A 133 0.73 9.37 8.89
N LEU A 134 -0.13 8.86 7.99
CA LEU A 134 0.11 8.70 6.58
C LEU A 134 -1.23 8.67 5.84
N ILE A 135 -1.31 9.36 4.71
CA ILE A 135 -2.43 9.27 3.75
C ILE A 135 -1.90 8.60 2.49
N ILE A 136 -2.52 7.50 2.07
CA ILE A 136 -2.11 6.69 0.94
C ILE A 136 -3.08 6.88 -0.20
N CYS A 137 -2.57 7.31 -1.34
CA CYS A 137 -3.29 7.56 -2.57
C CYS A 137 -2.98 6.46 -3.58
N ILE A 138 -3.99 5.72 -4.02
CA ILE A 138 -3.84 4.57 -4.91
C ILE A 138 -4.20 4.98 -6.34
N ALA A 139 -3.26 4.89 -7.25
CA ALA A 139 -3.27 5.13 -8.69
C ALA A 139 -2.69 6.48 -9.14
N PHE A 140 -2.17 6.43 -10.36
CA PHE A 140 -1.45 7.51 -11.04
C PHE A 140 -2.28 8.79 -11.22
N ASP A 141 -3.59 8.66 -11.41
CA ASP A 141 -4.53 9.76 -11.68
C ASP A 141 -4.85 10.60 -10.44
N GLN A 142 -4.35 10.23 -9.26
CA GLN A 142 -4.37 11.04 -8.06
C GLN A 142 -3.24 12.08 -7.97
N ALA A 143 -2.23 11.99 -8.86
CA ALA A 143 -0.99 12.74 -8.74
C ALA A 143 -1.17 14.27 -8.83
N GLU A 144 -2.02 14.76 -9.74
CA GLU A 144 -2.24 16.19 -9.92
C GLU A 144 -2.87 16.80 -8.66
N ALA A 145 -3.95 16.20 -8.18
CA ALA A 145 -4.63 16.61 -6.95
C ALA A 145 -3.67 16.52 -5.73
N LEU A 146 -2.92 15.41 -5.61
CA LEU A 146 -1.99 15.22 -4.52
C LEU A 146 -0.87 16.26 -4.50
N SER A 147 -0.35 16.65 -5.67
CA SER A 147 0.68 17.69 -5.77
C SER A 147 0.22 19.02 -5.16
N ILE A 148 -1.07 19.35 -5.29
CA ILE A 148 -1.67 20.54 -4.72
C ILE A 148 -1.86 20.37 -3.21
N VAL A 149 -2.53 19.30 -2.80
CA VAL A 149 -2.87 19.06 -1.39
C VAL A 149 -1.62 18.87 -0.53
N ALA A 150 -0.62 18.14 -1.01
CA ALA A 150 0.63 17.95 -0.28
C ALA A 150 1.40 19.25 -0.05
N ALA A 151 1.30 20.23 -0.99
CA ALA A 151 1.89 21.55 -0.80
C ALA A 151 1.11 22.40 0.22
N GLU A 152 -0.21 22.22 0.33
CA GLU A 152 -1.05 22.90 1.33
C GLU A 152 -0.82 22.33 2.75
N TYR A 153 -0.48 21.05 2.86
CA TYR A 153 -0.29 20.35 4.13
C TYR A 153 1.14 19.77 4.26
N PRO A 154 2.17 20.61 4.38
CA PRO A 154 3.57 20.18 4.32
C PRO A 154 4.00 19.25 5.47
N GLU A 155 3.30 19.27 6.61
CA GLU A 155 3.56 18.40 7.75
C GLU A 155 2.84 17.05 7.67
N GLN A 156 1.89 16.88 6.74
CA GLN A 156 1.20 15.62 6.51
C GLN A 156 2.02 14.73 5.59
N ASN A 157 2.27 13.50 6.00
CA ASN A 157 2.90 12.49 5.14
C ASN A 157 1.90 11.89 4.16
N PHE A 158 2.33 11.72 2.91
CA PHE A 158 1.55 11.08 1.86
C PHE A 158 2.36 9.99 1.17
N ALA A 159 1.69 8.95 0.69
CA ALA A 159 2.25 8.00 -0.26
C ALA A 159 1.37 7.96 -1.51
N LEU A 160 1.99 7.87 -2.68
CA LEU A 160 1.30 7.74 -3.96
C LEU A 160 1.80 6.50 -4.68
N VAL A 161 0.88 5.66 -5.14
CA VAL A 161 1.17 4.45 -5.92
C VAL A 161 1.03 4.75 -7.42
N ASP A 162 2.01 4.28 -8.19
CA ASP A 162 2.06 4.31 -9.66
C ASP A 162 2.30 5.68 -10.33
N MET A 163 2.70 6.70 -9.59
CA MET A 163 3.10 7.98 -10.16
C MET A 163 4.10 8.71 -9.27
N VAL A 164 4.81 9.67 -9.85
CA VAL A 164 5.78 10.51 -9.13
C VAL A 164 5.20 11.89 -8.90
N VAL A 165 5.21 12.32 -7.63
CA VAL A 165 4.91 13.68 -7.19
C VAL A 165 6.14 14.25 -6.47
N ASN A 166 6.60 15.41 -6.91
CA ASN A 166 7.84 16.01 -6.42
C ASN A 166 7.61 16.95 -5.21
N ASN A 167 6.99 16.41 -4.16
CA ASN A 167 6.79 17.10 -2.88
C ASN A 167 7.59 16.37 -1.81
N THR A 168 8.22 17.09 -0.88
CA THR A 168 9.12 16.53 0.14
C THR A 168 8.43 15.63 1.15
N ASN A 169 7.12 15.75 1.30
CA ASN A 169 6.25 14.96 2.17
C ASN A 169 5.46 13.87 1.42
N VAL A 170 5.81 13.56 0.16
CA VAL A 170 5.18 12.49 -0.63
C VAL A 170 6.19 11.40 -0.94
N ALA A 171 5.90 10.16 -0.55
CA ALA A 171 6.59 8.97 -1.01
C ALA A 171 5.92 8.46 -2.30
N SER A 172 6.62 8.51 -3.41
CA SER A 172 6.15 8.06 -4.73
C SER A 172 6.60 6.63 -4.98
N LEU A 173 5.67 5.69 -5.01
CA LEU A 173 5.92 4.24 -5.10
C LEU A 173 5.64 3.77 -6.52
N THR A 174 6.66 3.34 -7.24
CA THR A 174 6.56 2.81 -8.60
C THR A 174 7.06 1.37 -8.65
N PHE A 175 6.54 0.61 -9.60
CA PHE A 175 6.82 -0.81 -9.74
C PHE A 175 7.36 -1.07 -11.13
N ARG A 176 8.42 -1.87 -11.24
CA ARG A 176 8.94 -2.36 -12.52
C ARG A 176 8.07 -3.52 -12.99
N ALA A 177 6.84 -3.20 -13.42
CA ALA A 177 5.83 -4.16 -13.80
C ALA A 177 6.26 -5.02 -15.02
N ASN A 178 7.11 -4.46 -15.88
CA ASN A 178 7.74 -5.17 -16.98
C ASN A 178 8.52 -6.41 -16.51
N GLU A 179 9.24 -6.35 -15.37
CA GLU A 179 10.02 -7.48 -14.86
C GLU A 179 9.12 -8.69 -14.50
N GLY A 180 8.02 -8.45 -13.76
CA GLY A 180 7.07 -9.51 -13.41
C GLY A 180 6.29 -10.02 -14.62
N SER A 181 5.89 -9.13 -15.53
CA SER A 181 5.22 -9.47 -16.79
C SER A 181 6.10 -10.27 -17.73
N PHE A 182 7.42 -10.06 -17.69
CA PHE A 182 8.38 -10.88 -18.43
C PHE A 182 8.28 -12.36 -18.03
N LEU A 183 8.17 -12.66 -16.74
CA LEU A 183 8.02 -14.02 -16.24
C LEU A 183 6.72 -14.67 -16.70
N VAL A 184 5.62 -13.91 -16.73
CA VAL A 184 4.35 -14.34 -17.31
C VAL A 184 4.50 -14.62 -18.80
N GLY A 185 5.18 -13.72 -19.53
CA GLY A 185 5.48 -13.89 -20.94
C GLY A 185 6.28 -15.15 -21.23
N VAL A 186 7.31 -15.44 -20.42
CA VAL A 186 8.09 -16.68 -20.51
C VAL A 186 7.18 -17.90 -20.39
N THR A 187 6.28 -17.88 -19.41
CA THR A 187 5.34 -19.00 -19.21
C THR A 187 4.41 -19.17 -20.41
N ALA A 188 3.81 -18.08 -20.89
CA ALA A 188 2.92 -18.09 -22.05
C ALA A 188 3.64 -18.59 -23.33
N GLY A 189 4.86 -18.08 -23.58
CA GLY A 189 5.66 -18.48 -24.75
C GLY A 189 6.10 -19.93 -24.74
N MET A 190 6.34 -20.52 -23.55
CA MET A 190 6.67 -21.93 -23.38
C MET A 190 5.46 -22.85 -23.52
N MET A 191 4.27 -22.39 -23.11
CA MET A 191 3.08 -23.24 -23.00
C MET A 191 2.09 -23.09 -24.17
N THR A 192 2.21 -22.04 -24.99
CA THR A 192 1.32 -21.87 -26.14
C THR A 192 1.43 -23.04 -27.12
N GLU A 193 0.30 -23.59 -27.55
CA GLU A 193 0.20 -24.65 -28.56
C GLU A 193 -0.03 -24.07 -29.97
N THR A 194 -0.74 -22.93 -30.06
CA THR A 194 -0.99 -22.24 -31.34
C THR A 194 0.18 -21.37 -31.78
N GLY A 195 1.09 -21.07 -30.87
CA GLY A 195 2.17 -20.09 -31.09
C GLY A 195 1.69 -18.64 -31.07
N LYS A 196 0.46 -18.36 -30.57
CA LYS A 196 -0.10 -17.01 -30.48
C LYS A 196 -0.58 -16.70 -29.06
N VAL A 197 -0.18 -15.54 -28.55
CA VAL A 197 -0.53 -15.09 -27.21
C VAL A 197 -1.03 -13.64 -27.25
N GLY A 198 -1.98 -13.30 -26.36
CA GLY A 198 -2.69 -12.02 -26.36
C GLY A 198 -2.60 -11.27 -25.04
N PHE A 199 -2.83 -9.96 -25.09
CA PHE A 199 -2.81 -9.07 -23.94
C PHE A 199 -4.04 -8.15 -23.96
N VAL A 200 -4.70 -8.03 -22.78
CA VAL A 200 -5.81 -7.11 -22.54
C VAL A 200 -5.41 -6.12 -21.46
N GLY A 201 -5.24 -4.85 -21.82
CA GLY A 201 -4.93 -3.75 -20.90
C GLY A 201 -6.16 -2.95 -20.52
N GLY A 202 -6.13 -2.29 -19.35
CA GLY A 202 -7.19 -1.38 -18.91
C GLY A 202 -7.23 -0.11 -19.76
N MET A 203 -6.16 0.68 -19.73
CA MET A 203 -6.00 1.93 -20.46
C MET A 203 -4.74 1.90 -21.32
N ASP A 204 -4.77 2.59 -22.45
CA ASP A 204 -3.59 2.75 -23.31
C ASP A 204 -2.69 3.89 -22.79
N ILE A 205 -1.92 3.59 -21.77
CA ILE A 205 -0.99 4.52 -21.11
C ILE A 205 0.37 3.84 -20.88
N PRO A 206 1.47 4.60 -20.73
CA PRO A 206 2.81 4.05 -20.52
C PRO A 206 2.87 3.02 -19.38
N LEU A 207 2.18 3.27 -18.26
CA LEU A 207 2.09 2.35 -17.12
C LEU A 207 1.58 0.95 -17.54
N ILE A 208 0.55 0.87 -18.37
CA ILE A 208 -0.02 -0.42 -18.82
C ILE A 208 0.76 -1.00 -20.00
N ARG A 209 1.37 -0.16 -20.80
CA ARG A 209 2.32 -0.62 -21.84
C ARG A 209 3.55 -1.27 -21.23
N ASP A 210 3.98 -0.85 -20.02
CA ASP A 210 5.08 -1.49 -19.30
C ASP A 210 4.83 -2.98 -19.02
N PHE A 211 3.60 -3.34 -18.66
CA PHE A 211 3.18 -4.75 -18.54
C PHE A 211 3.25 -5.49 -19.87
N PHE A 212 2.76 -4.87 -20.95
CA PHE A 212 2.76 -5.47 -22.28
C PHE A 212 4.18 -5.68 -22.81
N GLU A 213 5.05 -4.68 -22.72
CA GLU A 213 6.43 -4.76 -23.22
C GLU A 213 7.21 -5.87 -22.50
N GLY A 214 7.04 -5.99 -21.18
CA GLY A 214 7.61 -7.09 -20.41
C GLY A 214 7.09 -8.45 -20.87
N TYR A 215 5.77 -8.58 -21.01
CA TYR A 215 5.11 -9.79 -21.47
C TYR A 215 5.58 -10.24 -22.85
N GLU A 216 5.57 -9.31 -23.82
CA GLU A 216 6.02 -9.58 -25.18
C GLU A 216 7.49 -10.01 -25.21
N ALA A 217 8.35 -9.29 -24.52
CA ALA A 217 9.77 -9.61 -24.46
C ALA A 217 10.03 -10.99 -23.83
N GLY A 218 9.33 -11.32 -22.73
CA GLY A 218 9.44 -12.62 -22.08
C GLY A 218 8.97 -13.77 -22.97
N ALA A 219 7.84 -13.60 -23.65
CA ALA A 219 7.31 -14.62 -24.55
C ALA A 219 8.28 -14.89 -25.73
N LYS A 220 8.80 -13.84 -26.35
CA LYS A 220 9.81 -13.95 -27.45
C LYS A 220 11.15 -14.50 -26.97
N TRP A 221 11.57 -14.18 -25.74
CA TRP A 221 12.79 -14.73 -25.17
C TRP A 221 12.71 -16.22 -24.95
N ALA A 222 11.56 -16.71 -24.51
CA ALA A 222 11.32 -18.14 -24.28
C ALA A 222 11.04 -18.90 -25.58
N ASN A 223 10.32 -18.29 -26.52
CA ASN A 223 9.95 -18.87 -27.82
C ASN A 223 10.10 -17.81 -28.92
N PRO A 224 11.22 -17.81 -29.65
CA PRO A 224 11.47 -16.83 -30.72
C PRO A 224 10.45 -16.87 -31.87
N ASN A 225 9.65 -17.91 -31.98
CA ASN A 225 8.64 -18.08 -33.04
C ASN A 225 7.23 -17.66 -32.58
N VAL A 226 7.04 -17.27 -31.30
CA VAL A 226 5.74 -16.86 -30.79
C VAL A 226 5.28 -15.57 -31.48
N VAL A 227 4.02 -15.50 -31.79
CA VAL A 227 3.35 -14.28 -32.23
C VAL A 227 2.62 -13.67 -31.04
N VAL A 228 3.08 -12.53 -30.58
CA VAL A 228 2.35 -11.74 -29.59
C VAL A 228 1.44 -10.80 -30.36
N SER A 229 0.13 -10.93 -30.16
CA SER A 229 -0.87 -10.06 -30.79
C SER A 229 -0.72 -8.63 -30.30
N ALA A 230 -1.05 -7.64 -31.14
CA ALA A 230 -1.09 -6.26 -30.71
C ALA A 230 -1.99 -6.12 -29.47
N PRO A 231 -1.57 -5.33 -28.46
CA PRO A 231 -2.33 -5.18 -27.23
C PRO A 231 -3.67 -4.51 -27.51
N VAL A 232 -4.70 -4.96 -26.80
CA VAL A 232 -6.03 -4.32 -26.85
C VAL A 232 -6.33 -3.68 -25.51
N PHE A 233 -7.03 -2.55 -25.53
CA PHE A 233 -7.30 -1.78 -24.30
C PHE A 233 -8.81 -1.57 -24.12
N VAL A 234 -9.29 -1.82 -22.90
CA VAL A 234 -10.71 -1.68 -22.56
C VAL A 234 -11.15 -0.20 -22.60
N GLY A 235 -10.28 0.71 -22.19
CA GLY A 235 -10.59 2.14 -22.04
C GLY A 235 -11.25 2.48 -20.70
N ALA A 236 -11.35 1.50 -19.78
CA ALA A 236 -11.94 1.66 -18.46
C ALA A 236 -11.38 0.62 -17.47
N TRP A 237 -11.40 0.93 -16.17
CA TRP A 237 -10.95 0.01 -15.12
C TRP A 237 -12.06 -0.91 -14.60
N ALA A 238 -13.35 -0.60 -14.86
CA ALA A 238 -14.51 -1.28 -14.31
C ALA A 238 -15.57 -1.65 -15.35
N ASP A 239 -15.14 -2.15 -16.51
CA ASP A 239 -16.01 -2.68 -17.58
C ASP A 239 -15.63 -4.12 -17.94
N PRO A 240 -16.04 -5.12 -17.10
CA PRO A 240 -15.77 -6.53 -17.40
C PRO A 240 -16.40 -7.02 -18.71
N THR A 241 -17.55 -6.45 -19.09
CA THR A 241 -18.22 -6.80 -20.36
C THR A 241 -17.31 -6.50 -21.55
N LYS A 242 -16.72 -5.30 -21.57
CA LYS A 242 -15.80 -4.92 -22.64
C LYS A 242 -14.50 -5.71 -22.58
N GLY A 243 -14.00 -6.00 -21.37
CA GLY A 243 -12.84 -6.87 -21.18
C GLY A 243 -13.05 -8.26 -21.79
N LYS A 244 -14.24 -8.85 -21.56
CA LYS A 244 -14.65 -10.13 -22.13
C LYS A 244 -14.73 -10.09 -23.66
N GLU A 245 -15.38 -9.09 -24.25
CA GLU A 245 -15.47 -8.92 -25.70
C GLU A 245 -14.08 -8.88 -26.38
N LEU A 246 -13.15 -8.11 -25.80
CA LEU A 246 -11.81 -7.97 -26.36
C LEU A 246 -11.00 -9.26 -26.25
N ALA A 247 -11.07 -9.96 -25.12
CA ALA A 247 -10.41 -11.25 -24.95
C ALA A 247 -10.98 -12.30 -25.91
N THR A 248 -12.31 -12.39 -26.04
CA THR A 248 -12.97 -13.30 -26.99
C THR A 248 -12.47 -13.02 -28.42
N THR A 249 -12.37 -11.75 -28.82
CA THR A 249 -11.83 -11.37 -30.14
C THR A 249 -10.39 -11.87 -30.35
N LEU A 250 -9.53 -11.74 -29.33
CA LEU A 250 -8.15 -12.26 -29.40
C LEU A 250 -8.15 -13.81 -29.54
N ILE A 251 -9.00 -14.49 -28.77
CA ILE A 251 -9.11 -15.96 -28.81
C ILE A 251 -9.61 -16.45 -30.19
N GLU A 252 -10.62 -15.80 -30.77
CA GLU A 252 -11.10 -16.08 -32.13
C GLU A 252 -10.02 -15.88 -33.21
N GLN A 253 -9.03 -15.01 -32.96
CA GLN A 253 -7.85 -14.80 -33.79
C GLN A 253 -6.78 -15.89 -33.61
N GLY A 254 -7.03 -16.86 -32.73
CA GLY A 254 -6.17 -18.01 -32.46
C GLY A 254 -5.18 -17.83 -31.32
N ASN A 255 -5.35 -16.82 -30.48
CA ASN A 255 -4.57 -16.72 -29.23
C ASN A 255 -5.07 -17.78 -28.24
N ASP A 256 -4.17 -18.59 -27.69
CA ASP A 256 -4.47 -19.64 -26.71
C ASP A 256 -3.95 -19.31 -25.29
N ALA A 257 -3.45 -18.09 -25.11
CA ALA A 257 -3.02 -17.54 -23.84
C ALA A 257 -3.39 -16.05 -23.77
N ILE A 258 -4.14 -15.67 -22.74
CA ILE A 258 -4.61 -14.29 -22.51
C ILE A 258 -4.05 -13.77 -21.19
N TYR A 259 -3.23 -12.72 -21.25
CA TYR A 259 -2.78 -11.99 -20.08
C TYR A 259 -3.59 -10.70 -19.93
N SER A 260 -4.11 -10.45 -18.73
CA SER A 260 -4.94 -9.27 -18.45
C SER A 260 -4.36 -8.38 -17.36
N ALA A 261 -4.05 -7.11 -17.71
CA ALA A 261 -3.67 -6.05 -16.79
C ALA A 261 -4.68 -4.89 -16.87
N ALA A 262 -5.89 -5.10 -16.34
CA ALA A 262 -7.04 -4.23 -16.58
C ALA A 262 -7.94 -4.00 -15.34
N GLY A 263 -7.46 -4.26 -14.13
CA GLY A 263 -8.26 -4.12 -12.91
C GLY A 263 -9.54 -4.97 -12.99
N LYS A 264 -10.68 -4.42 -12.55
CA LYS A 264 -11.97 -5.13 -12.60
C LYS A 264 -12.41 -5.51 -14.02
N SER A 265 -12.03 -4.71 -15.02
CA SER A 265 -12.29 -5.05 -16.43
C SER A 265 -11.60 -6.37 -16.83
N GLY A 266 -10.45 -6.66 -16.22
CA GLY A 266 -9.68 -7.87 -16.44
C GLY A 266 -10.41 -9.15 -16.06
N LEU A 267 -11.32 -9.12 -15.09
CA LEU A 267 -12.13 -10.26 -14.70
C LEU A 267 -12.94 -10.81 -15.88
N GLY A 268 -13.44 -9.92 -16.75
CA GLY A 268 -14.12 -10.33 -17.97
C GLY A 268 -13.20 -11.03 -18.98
N ALA A 269 -11.95 -10.57 -19.08
CA ALA A 269 -10.97 -11.23 -19.95
C ALA A 269 -10.60 -12.63 -19.45
N LEU A 270 -10.45 -12.80 -18.13
CA LEU A 270 -10.21 -14.11 -17.50
C LEU A 270 -11.42 -15.05 -17.66
N GLU A 271 -12.65 -14.49 -17.55
CA GLU A 271 -13.89 -15.24 -17.79
C GLU A 271 -13.97 -15.74 -19.25
N ALA A 272 -13.63 -14.89 -20.24
CA ALA A 272 -13.60 -15.30 -21.64
C ALA A 272 -12.60 -16.46 -21.86
N ALA A 273 -11.40 -16.35 -21.29
CA ALA A 273 -10.41 -17.42 -21.40
C ALA A 273 -10.89 -18.73 -20.78
N HIS A 274 -11.59 -18.67 -19.65
CA HIS A 274 -12.23 -19.84 -19.03
C HIS A 274 -13.31 -20.46 -19.91
N GLU A 275 -14.24 -19.67 -20.44
CA GLU A 275 -15.33 -20.17 -21.30
C GLU A 275 -14.83 -20.83 -22.58
N GLU A 276 -13.73 -20.32 -23.14
CA GLU A 276 -13.13 -20.84 -24.37
C GLU A 276 -12.05 -21.91 -24.10
N GLY A 277 -11.74 -22.20 -22.84
CA GLY A 277 -10.78 -23.23 -22.40
C GLY A 277 -9.33 -22.92 -22.80
N VAL A 278 -8.95 -21.64 -22.88
CA VAL A 278 -7.58 -21.20 -23.18
C VAL A 278 -6.87 -20.72 -21.91
N MET A 279 -5.54 -20.68 -21.92
CA MET A 279 -4.74 -20.26 -20.79
C MET A 279 -5.01 -18.80 -20.41
N ALA A 280 -5.11 -18.54 -19.11
CA ALA A 280 -5.30 -17.21 -18.56
C ALA A 280 -4.17 -16.83 -17.59
N PHE A 281 -3.79 -15.56 -17.62
CA PHE A 281 -2.82 -14.98 -16.71
C PHE A 281 -3.41 -13.73 -16.05
N GLY A 282 -3.30 -13.69 -14.71
CA GLY A 282 -3.80 -12.60 -13.89
C GLY A 282 -2.74 -11.55 -13.57
N VAL A 283 -3.14 -10.55 -12.77
CA VAL A 283 -2.31 -9.39 -12.42
C VAL A 283 -2.54 -8.97 -10.95
N ASP A 284 -1.56 -8.29 -10.38
CA ASP A 284 -1.50 -7.69 -9.04
C ASP A 284 -1.53 -8.75 -7.91
N LEU A 285 -2.66 -9.41 -7.72
CA LEU A 285 -2.83 -10.57 -6.85
C LEU A 285 -2.60 -11.88 -7.59
N CYS A 286 -2.35 -12.95 -6.87
CA CYS A 286 -2.50 -14.28 -7.45
C CYS A 286 -3.99 -14.57 -7.69
N GLN A 287 -4.45 -14.42 -8.92
CA GLN A 287 -5.83 -14.65 -9.34
C GLN A 287 -6.11 -16.10 -9.76
N ASP A 288 -5.14 -16.98 -9.59
CA ASP A 288 -5.16 -18.36 -10.06
C ASP A 288 -6.28 -19.23 -9.44
N TYR A 289 -6.86 -18.75 -8.34
CA TYR A 289 -8.01 -19.40 -7.69
C TYR A 289 -9.34 -19.16 -8.40
N LEU A 290 -9.38 -18.23 -9.39
CA LEU A 290 -10.64 -17.85 -10.04
C LEU A 290 -11.13 -18.91 -11.02
N TYR A 291 -10.23 -19.47 -11.84
CA TYR A 291 -10.57 -20.43 -12.88
C TYR A 291 -9.50 -21.51 -13.06
N PRO A 292 -9.88 -22.72 -13.51
CA PRO A 292 -8.94 -23.82 -13.75
C PRO A 292 -7.90 -23.54 -14.85
N GLU A 293 -8.21 -22.67 -15.80
CA GLU A 293 -7.35 -22.27 -16.93
C GLU A 293 -6.29 -21.25 -16.52
N MET A 294 -6.32 -20.77 -15.29
CA MET A 294 -5.29 -19.88 -14.77
C MET A 294 -3.95 -20.61 -14.63
N VAL A 295 -2.93 -20.13 -15.32
CA VAL A 295 -1.59 -20.73 -15.35
C VAL A 295 -0.62 -19.97 -14.46
N GLY A 296 -0.91 -18.72 -14.17
CA GLY A 296 -0.13 -17.86 -13.29
C GLY A 296 -0.65 -16.43 -13.29
N SER A 297 -0.19 -15.65 -12.32
CA SER A 297 -0.50 -14.22 -12.23
C SER A 297 0.78 -13.46 -11.99
N MET A 298 0.97 -12.35 -12.70
CA MET A 298 1.98 -11.37 -12.35
C MET A 298 1.61 -10.77 -11.01
N THR A 299 2.50 -10.83 -10.03
CA THR A 299 2.27 -10.27 -8.71
C THR A 299 2.88 -8.87 -8.61
N LYS A 300 2.09 -7.89 -8.17
CA LYS A 300 2.51 -6.52 -7.89
C LYS A 300 2.18 -6.24 -6.43
N ARG A 301 3.21 -6.34 -5.58
CA ARG A 301 3.11 -6.36 -4.12
C ARG A 301 2.90 -4.95 -3.55
N VAL A 302 1.78 -4.31 -3.98
CA VAL A 302 1.34 -3.02 -3.44
C VAL A 302 1.07 -3.13 -1.95
N ASP A 303 0.59 -4.29 -1.48
CA ASP A 303 0.39 -4.59 -0.06
C ASP A 303 1.67 -4.44 0.77
N GLU A 304 2.79 -5.00 0.30
CA GLU A 304 4.08 -4.87 1.00
C GLU A 304 4.58 -3.43 0.97
N ALA A 305 4.53 -2.75 -0.19
CA ALA A 305 4.97 -1.37 -0.31
C ALA A 305 4.15 -0.43 0.59
N VAL A 306 2.83 -0.61 0.66
CA VAL A 306 1.92 0.12 1.55
C VAL A 306 2.27 -0.18 3.02
N TYR A 307 2.44 -1.46 3.37
CA TYR A 307 2.80 -1.87 4.72
C TYR A 307 4.14 -1.26 5.17
N GLU A 308 5.17 -1.27 4.32
CA GLU A 308 6.47 -0.68 4.60
C GLU A 308 6.37 0.83 4.86
N MET A 309 5.58 1.56 4.06
CA MET A 309 5.37 3.00 4.26
C MET A 309 4.61 3.29 5.55
N ILE A 310 3.63 2.48 5.90
CA ILE A 310 2.91 2.60 7.19
C ILE A 310 3.87 2.34 8.36
N LEU A 311 4.70 1.30 8.28
CA LEU A 311 5.70 0.99 9.31
C LEU A 311 6.69 2.16 9.48
N ASP A 312 7.21 2.70 8.38
CA ASP A 312 8.13 3.84 8.43
C ASP A 312 7.46 5.09 9.04
N ALA A 313 6.20 5.38 8.69
CA ALA A 313 5.45 6.47 9.28
C ALA A 313 5.21 6.25 10.80
N LEU A 314 4.85 5.03 11.19
CA LEU A 314 4.59 4.66 12.58
C LEU A 314 5.82 4.85 13.48
N VAL A 315 7.01 4.50 12.97
CA VAL A 315 8.27 4.59 13.73
C VAL A 315 9.02 5.92 13.52
N GLY A 316 8.42 6.90 12.84
CA GLY A 316 9.00 8.22 12.59
C GLY A 316 10.18 8.22 11.61
N LYS A 317 10.25 7.23 10.72
CA LYS A 317 11.29 7.09 9.68
C LYS A 317 10.80 7.42 8.27
N PHE A 318 9.53 7.77 8.14
CA PHE A 318 8.97 8.14 6.84
C PHE A 318 9.82 9.22 6.15
N LYS A 319 10.04 9.04 4.87
CA LYS A 319 10.69 10.04 4.01
C LYS A 319 9.93 10.11 2.69
N GLY A 320 9.62 11.34 2.29
CA GLY A 320 9.19 11.57 0.93
C GLY A 320 10.33 11.29 -0.06
N GLY A 321 9.97 11.04 -1.32
CA GLY A 321 10.93 10.75 -2.37
C GLY A 321 10.44 9.68 -3.33
N PHE A 322 11.35 9.25 -4.21
CA PHE A 322 11.06 8.26 -5.24
C PHE A 322 11.52 6.87 -4.80
N TYR A 323 10.62 5.92 -4.85
CA TYR A 323 10.83 4.51 -4.57
C TYR A 323 10.41 3.69 -5.79
N SER A 324 11.27 2.81 -6.26
CA SER A 324 10.98 1.92 -7.39
C SER A 324 11.38 0.50 -7.05
N GLY A 325 10.41 -0.41 -7.09
CA GLY A 325 10.64 -1.81 -6.77
C GLY A 325 10.37 -2.74 -7.94
N GLY A 326 11.22 -3.77 -8.07
CA GLY A 326 11.09 -4.85 -9.04
C GLY A 326 11.21 -6.21 -8.37
N ILE A 327 11.66 -7.21 -9.13
CA ILE A 327 11.90 -8.58 -8.62
C ILE A 327 12.94 -8.57 -7.49
N LYS A 328 13.97 -7.74 -7.60
CA LYS A 328 15.02 -7.64 -6.59
C LYS A 328 14.51 -7.14 -5.25
N GLU A 329 13.64 -6.14 -5.25
CA GLU A 329 13.00 -5.57 -4.07
C GLU A 329 11.79 -6.41 -3.61
N LYS A 330 11.41 -7.45 -4.36
CA LYS A 330 10.23 -8.30 -4.15
C LYS A 330 8.91 -7.53 -4.22
N TRP A 331 8.89 -6.43 -4.97
CA TRP A 331 7.68 -5.66 -5.20
C TRP A 331 6.92 -6.12 -6.45
N VAL A 332 7.58 -6.89 -7.32
CA VAL A 332 6.91 -7.61 -8.42
C VAL A 332 7.45 -9.02 -8.53
N GLY A 333 6.65 -9.92 -9.10
CA GLY A 333 7.02 -11.31 -9.31
C GLY A 333 5.99 -12.08 -10.12
N MET A 334 5.89 -13.36 -9.82
CA MET A 334 4.87 -14.26 -10.39
C MET A 334 4.49 -15.29 -9.33
N CYS A 335 3.20 -15.47 -9.08
CA CYS A 335 2.71 -16.30 -7.98
C CYS A 335 3.05 -17.80 -8.08
N ARG A 336 3.54 -18.25 -9.23
CA ARG A 336 4.03 -19.64 -9.44
C ARG A 336 5.50 -19.84 -9.10
N LEU A 337 6.20 -18.78 -8.69
CA LEU A 337 7.55 -18.92 -8.18
C LEU A 337 7.53 -19.60 -6.81
N PRO A 338 8.45 -20.55 -6.52
CA PRO A 338 8.45 -21.28 -5.26
C PRO A 338 8.57 -20.42 -4.00
N GLU A 339 9.14 -19.25 -4.11
CA GLU A 339 9.24 -18.27 -3.03
C GLU A 339 7.94 -17.51 -2.77
N GLU A 340 7.02 -17.44 -3.73
CA GLU A 340 5.73 -16.76 -3.62
C GLU A 340 4.55 -17.71 -3.42
N GLU A 341 4.58 -18.88 -4.06
CA GLU A 341 3.48 -19.84 -4.10
C GLU A 341 2.89 -20.16 -2.72
N PRO A 342 3.70 -20.43 -1.66
CA PRO A 342 3.14 -20.75 -0.35
C PRO A 342 2.32 -19.62 0.28
N LEU A 343 2.70 -18.37 0.05
CA LEU A 343 1.97 -17.20 0.53
C LEU A 343 0.56 -17.13 -0.07
N TRP A 344 0.48 -17.32 -1.39
CA TRP A 344 -0.78 -17.22 -2.12
C TRP A 344 -1.69 -18.41 -1.86
N GLU A 345 -1.12 -19.63 -1.72
CA GLU A 345 -1.87 -20.83 -1.32
C GLU A 345 -2.51 -20.68 0.06
N GLU A 346 -1.77 -20.09 1.02
CA GLU A 346 -2.28 -19.83 2.36
C GLU A 346 -3.36 -18.75 2.34
N LEU A 347 -3.13 -17.64 1.62
CA LEU A 347 -4.04 -16.48 1.58
C LEU A 347 -5.38 -16.84 0.95
N PHE A 348 -5.38 -17.54 -0.19
CA PHE A 348 -6.59 -17.88 -0.94
C PHE A 348 -7.10 -19.31 -0.69
N LYS A 349 -6.40 -20.10 0.15
CA LYS A 349 -6.79 -21.46 0.55
C LYS A 349 -7.03 -22.39 -0.65
N PHE A 350 -6.20 -22.30 -1.66
CA PHE A 350 -6.21 -23.17 -2.82
C PHE A 350 -4.80 -23.73 -3.08
N LYS A 351 -4.72 -24.76 -3.93
CA LYS A 351 -3.44 -25.30 -4.38
C LYS A 351 -3.29 -25.10 -5.87
N HIS A 352 -2.15 -24.59 -6.25
CA HIS A 352 -1.78 -24.50 -7.64
C HIS A 352 -1.60 -25.89 -8.29
N GLN A 353 -2.02 -26.01 -9.56
CA GLN A 353 -1.49 -27.08 -10.39
C GLN A 353 -0.02 -26.72 -10.71
N PRO A 354 0.95 -27.62 -10.46
CA PRO A 354 2.34 -27.29 -10.69
C PRO A 354 2.60 -27.00 -12.17
N LEU A 355 3.42 -25.99 -12.46
CA LEU A 355 3.92 -25.77 -13.81
C LEU A 355 4.76 -26.98 -14.25
N PRO A 356 4.78 -27.34 -15.55
CA PRO A 356 5.75 -28.28 -16.08
C PRO A 356 7.17 -27.91 -15.67
N ALA A 357 7.99 -28.90 -15.34
CA ALA A 357 9.31 -28.66 -14.73
C ALA A 357 10.25 -27.84 -15.64
N ASP A 358 10.17 -28.04 -16.94
CA ASP A 358 10.92 -27.27 -17.96
C ASP A 358 10.46 -25.82 -18.02
N VAL A 359 9.15 -25.54 -17.94
CA VAL A 359 8.57 -24.20 -17.88
C VAL A 359 9.02 -23.50 -16.60
N LEU A 360 8.87 -24.14 -15.44
CA LEU A 360 9.29 -23.56 -14.17
C LEU A 360 10.80 -23.26 -14.14
N ASN A 361 11.63 -24.15 -14.70
CA ASN A 361 13.08 -23.92 -14.79
C ASN A 361 13.38 -22.72 -15.71
N LYS A 362 12.64 -22.55 -16.81
CA LYS A 362 12.81 -21.42 -17.71
C LYS A 362 12.40 -20.09 -17.08
N VAL A 363 11.33 -20.08 -16.28
CA VAL A 363 10.91 -18.93 -15.49
C VAL A 363 11.96 -18.55 -14.45
N LYS A 364 12.54 -19.54 -13.76
CA LYS A 364 13.65 -19.30 -12.80
C LYS A 364 14.89 -18.74 -13.48
N GLU A 365 15.27 -19.28 -14.65
CA GLU A 365 16.38 -18.76 -15.48
C GLU A 365 16.15 -17.28 -15.82
N ALA A 366 14.94 -16.94 -16.25
CA ALA A 366 14.56 -15.56 -16.55
C ALA A 366 14.66 -14.65 -15.33
N ARG A 367 14.09 -15.06 -14.20
CA ARG A 367 14.19 -14.34 -12.93
C ARG A 367 15.67 -14.10 -12.53
N ASP A 368 16.48 -15.14 -12.56
CA ASP A 368 17.89 -15.07 -12.16
C ASP A 368 18.69 -14.17 -13.15
N GLY A 369 18.35 -14.22 -14.44
CA GLY A 369 18.94 -13.33 -15.46
C GLY A 369 18.58 -11.86 -15.23
N ILE A 370 17.33 -11.56 -14.81
CA ILE A 370 16.93 -10.19 -14.42
C ILE A 370 17.68 -9.75 -13.15
N LEU A 371 17.73 -10.61 -12.13
CA LEU A 371 18.42 -10.32 -10.87
C LEU A 371 19.93 -10.09 -11.05
N SER A 372 20.56 -10.82 -11.97
CA SER A 372 22.00 -10.63 -12.29
C SER A 372 22.27 -9.46 -13.22
N GLY A 373 21.25 -8.91 -13.88
CA GLY A 373 21.37 -7.88 -14.90
C GLY A 373 21.79 -8.41 -16.28
N GLU A 374 21.79 -9.74 -16.48
CA GLU A 374 22.02 -10.37 -17.78
C GLU A 374 20.85 -10.14 -18.73
N ILE A 375 19.63 -10.10 -18.18
CA ILE A 375 18.40 -9.75 -18.90
C ILE A 375 17.98 -8.35 -18.50
N THR A 376 17.96 -7.44 -19.47
CA THR A 376 17.34 -6.12 -19.33
C THR A 376 15.96 -6.18 -19.98
N VAL A 377 14.91 -6.00 -19.19
CA VAL A 377 13.54 -6.02 -19.68
C VAL A 377 13.18 -4.66 -20.27
N PRO A 378 12.65 -4.57 -21.51
CA PRO A 378 12.19 -3.31 -22.07
C PRO A 378 11.05 -2.72 -21.24
N THR A 379 10.86 -1.42 -21.36
CA THR A 379 9.86 -0.66 -20.60
C THR A 379 8.86 0.04 -21.52
N GLY A 380 7.64 0.21 -21.06
CA GLY A 380 6.59 0.96 -21.76
C GLY A 380 6.70 2.48 -21.64
N TYR A 381 7.76 2.97 -20.99
CA TYR A 381 8.02 4.40 -20.80
C TYR A 381 9.01 5.01 -21.79
N ASP A 382 9.56 4.23 -22.72
CA ASP A 382 10.50 4.67 -23.77
C ASP A 382 9.78 5.32 -24.96
#